data_1c002199950bf48b90357473cfc5ca7e
#
_entry.id   1c002199950bf48b90357473cfc5ca7e
#
_cell.length_a   1.000
_cell.length_b   1.000
_cell.length_c   1.000
_cell.angle_alpha   90.00
_cell.angle_beta   90.00
_cell.angle_gamma   90.00
#
_symmetry.space_group_name_H-M   'P 1'
#
loop_
_entity.id
_entity.type
_entity.pdbx_description
1 polymer ?
#
loop_
_entity_poly.entity_id
_entity_poly.type
_entity_poly.pdbx_seq_one_letter_code
_entity_poly.pdbx_strand_id
1 'polypeptide(L)'
;EAAKAKAAKAKELRGKPGATKDGYHIPLLANVGKPSDGKTALEYGAEGVGLFRSEFLFIGNAEPPSVEEQTKAYAELLAQFPGKKVVIRMLDAGADKPLPFLTPEDEPNPALGLRGLRTLRTHMNVLEGQLKALAAADAQTDADLWVMAPMVADAHEAAYFVKLGKSFGLKKVGVMAEVPSIALMADQVA
;
A
#
# COMPACT_ATOMS: atom_id res chain seq x y z
N GLU A 1 31.04 4.27 18.88
CA GLU A 1 31.63 2.99 18.42
C GLU A 1 30.58 1.89 18.28
N ALA A 2 29.71 1.64 19.26
CA ALA A 2 28.68 0.60 19.21
C ALA A 2 27.71 0.76 18.01
N ALA A 3 27.29 2.00 17.66
CA ALA A 3 26.43 2.27 16.52
C ALA A 3 27.12 1.96 15.18
N LYS A 4 28.42 2.25 15.05
CA LYS A 4 29.22 1.92 13.85
C LYS A 4 29.38 0.43 13.68
N ALA A 5 29.67 -0.30 14.75
CA ALA A 5 29.78 -1.75 14.74
C ALA A 5 28.44 -2.41 14.35
N LYS A 6 27.32 -1.93 14.89
CA LYS A 6 25.97 -2.40 14.53
C LYS A 6 25.65 -2.14 13.05
N ALA A 7 26.02 -0.97 12.53
CA ALA A 7 25.82 -0.63 11.11
C ALA A 7 26.69 -1.52 10.19
N ALA A 8 27.94 -1.80 10.56
CA ALA A 8 28.81 -2.70 9.80
C ALA A 8 28.22 -4.11 9.75
N LYS A 9 27.81 -4.66 10.88
CA LYS A 9 27.17 -5.97 10.96
C LYS A 9 25.86 -6.04 10.16
N ALA A 10 25.04 -4.98 10.20
CA ALA A 10 23.84 -4.91 9.39
C ALA A 10 24.15 -4.92 7.88
N LYS A 11 25.25 -4.28 7.47
CA LYS A 11 25.71 -4.30 6.07
C LYS A 11 26.13 -5.69 5.60
N GLU A 12 26.76 -6.48 6.44
CA GLU A 12 27.16 -7.87 6.13
C GLU A 12 25.95 -8.82 6.00
N LEU A 13 24.83 -8.46 6.61
CA LEU A 13 23.59 -9.24 6.56
C LEU A 13 22.71 -8.88 5.37
N ARG A 14 23.02 -7.83 4.62
CA ARG A 14 22.25 -7.43 3.43
C ARG A 14 22.24 -8.55 2.40
N GLY A 15 21.07 -8.81 1.82
CA GLY A 15 20.88 -9.86 0.83
C GLY A 15 20.77 -11.28 1.41
N LYS A 16 20.86 -11.45 2.73
CA LYS A 16 20.49 -12.72 3.36
C LYS A 16 18.98 -12.73 3.61
N PRO A 17 18.30 -13.86 3.36
CA PRO A 17 16.86 -13.97 3.65
C PRO A 17 16.62 -13.81 5.15
N GLY A 18 15.48 -13.20 5.49
CA GLY A 18 15.05 -13.08 6.88
C GLY A 18 14.70 -14.45 7.45
N ALA A 19 15.16 -14.75 8.67
CA ALA A 19 14.83 -15.98 9.34
C ALA A 19 14.82 -15.81 10.86
N THR A 20 13.96 -16.57 11.53
CA THR A 20 14.00 -16.74 12.98
C THR A 20 15.18 -17.59 13.39
N LYS A 21 15.49 -17.64 14.70
CA LYS A 21 16.63 -18.40 15.22
C LYS A 21 16.55 -19.91 14.94
N ASP A 22 15.33 -20.44 14.84
CA ASP A 22 15.03 -21.84 14.51
C ASP A 22 14.94 -22.11 13.01
N GLY A 23 15.25 -21.10 12.17
CA GLY A 23 15.34 -21.23 10.71
C GLY A 23 14.04 -21.00 9.95
N TYR A 24 12.96 -20.57 10.60
CA TYR A 24 11.74 -20.23 9.90
C TYR A 24 11.94 -18.95 9.09
N HIS A 25 11.62 -18.99 7.79
CA HIS A 25 11.77 -17.84 6.89
C HIS A 25 10.74 -16.74 7.19
N ILE A 26 11.22 -15.53 7.39
CA ILE A 26 10.42 -14.32 7.57
C ILE A 26 10.74 -13.35 6.43
N PRO A 27 9.81 -13.08 5.50
CA PRO A 27 10.05 -12.16 4.39
C PRO A 27 10.41 -10.76 4.88
N LEU A 28 11.53 -10.22 4.42
CA LEU A 28 11.97 -8.85 4.71
C LEU A 28 11.41 -7.90 3.65
N LEU A 29 10.29 -7.25 3.97
CA LEU A 29 9.60 -6.36 3.05
C LEU A 29 9.84 -4.89 3.39
N ALA A 30 10.13 -4.09 2.36
CA ALA A 30 10.36 -2.66 2.52
C ALA A 30 9.05 -1.87 2.68
N ASN A 31 9.16 -0.72 3.37
CA ASN A 31 8.13 0.31 3.37
C ASN A 31 8.64 1.46 2.49
N VAL A 32 7.96 1.77 1.41
CA VAL A 32 8.40 2.75 0.39
C VAL A 32 7.31 3.80 0.14
N GLY A 33 7.72 5.02 -0.17
CA GLY A 33 6.82 6.16 -0.42
C GLY A 33 6.85 6.65 -1.86
N LYS A 34 7.93 6.39 -2.58
CA LYS A 34 8.10 6.79 -3.98
C LYS A 34 8.57 5.61 -4.81
N PRO A 35 8.25 5.54 -6.12
CA PRO A 35 8.75 4.47 -6.99
C PRO A 35 10.27 4.36 -6.97
N SER A 36 10.99 5.49 -6.93
CA SER A 36 12.46 5.52 -6.84
C SER A 36 13.06 4.87 -5.58
N ASP A 37 12.29 4.75 -4.50
CA ASP A 37 12.75 4.13 -3.25
C ASP A 37 12.94 2.61 -3.41
N GLY A 38 12.30 2.00 -4.42
CA GLY A 38 12.38 0.57 -4.70
C GLY A 38 13.80 0.09 -4.93
N LYS A 39 14.59 0.85 -5.71
CA LYS A 39 16.01 0.55 -5.94
C LYS A 39 16.81 0.53 -4.64
N THR A 40 16.64 1.55 -3.81
CA THR A 40 17.30 1.62 -2.50
C THR A 40 16.87 0.46 -1.60
N ALA A 41 15.58 0.10 -1.60
CA ALA A 41 15.09 -1.05 -0.84
C ALA A 41 15.79 -2.36 -1.26
N LEU A 42 15.94 -2.60 -2.55
CA LEU A 42 16.67 -3.77 -3.08
C LEU A 42 18.14 -3.75 -2.68
N GLU A 43 18.82 -2.60 -2.73
CA GLU A 43 20.21 -2.45 -2.28
C GLU A 43 20.38 -2.75 -0.78
N TYR A 44 19.32 -2.54 0.01
CA TYR A 44 19.29 -2.89 1.44
C TYR A 44 18.84 -4.34 1.70
N GLY A 45 18.56 -5.12 0.66
CA GLY A 45 18.22 -6.53 0.77
C GLY A 45 16.73 -6.81 0.97
N ALA A 46 15.85 -5.91 0.55
CA ALA A 46 14.42 -6.16 0.60
C ALA A 46 14.03 -7.31 -0.35
N GLU A 47 13.21 -8.22 0.16
CA GLU A 47 12.66 -9.36 -0.59
C GLU A 47 11.38 -8.99 -1.35
N GLY A 48 10.88 -7.78 -1.14
CA GLY A 48 9.69 -7.21 -1.76
C GLY A 48 9.28 -5.91 -1.07
N VAL A 49 8.06 -5.47 -1.34
CA VAL A 49 7.46 -4.28 -0.72
C VAL A 49 6.27 -4.71 0.14
N GLY A 50 6.35 -4.44 1.43
CA GLY A 50 5.28 -4.70 2.40
C GLY A 50 4.24 -3.58 2.45
N LEU A 51 4.66 -2.37 2.11
CA LEU A 51 3.77 -1.22 2.03
C LEU A 51 4.34 -0.16 1.06
N PHE A 52 3.63 0.08 -0.03
CA PHE A 52 3.77 1.30 -0.80
C PHE A 52 2.67 2.29 -0.39
N ARG A 53 3.09 3.46 0.10
CA ARG A 53 2.18 4.52 0.51
C ARG A 53 1.83 5.39 -0.69
N SER A 54 0.66 5.13 -1.29
CA SER A 54 0.23 5.83 -2.50
C SER A 54 -0.08 7.32 -2.30
N GLU A 55 -0.22 7.78 -1.08
CA GLU A 55 -0.51 9.18 -0.74
C GLU A 55 0.47 10.17 -1.38
N PHE A 56 1.74 9.77 -1.50
CA PHE A 56 2.78 10.63 -2.09
C PHE A 56 2.55 10.95 -3.58
N LEU A 57 1.71 10.18 -4.28
CA LEU A 57 1.31 10.49 -5.65
C LEU A 57 0.24 11.58 -5.70
N PHE A 58 -0.50 11.79 -4.62
CA PHE A 58 -1.64 12.69 -4.53
C PHE A 58 -1.32 14.00 -3.81
N ILE A 59 -0.40 13.97 -2.85
CA ILE A 59 -0.02 15.13 -2.04
C ILE A 59 0.60 16.22 -2.93
N GLY A 60 0.12 17.46 -2.74
CA GLY A 60 0.58 18.64 -3.48
C GLY A 60 -0.15 18.90 -4.77
N ASN A 61 -1.09 18.05 -5.17
CA ASN A 61 -1.92 18.26 -6.35
C ASN A 61 -3.24 18.95 -5.96
N ALA A 62 -3.73 19.84 -6.82
CA ALA A 62 -5.05 20.45 -6.66
C ALA A 62 -6.19 19.50 -7.04
N GLU A 63 -5.90 18.54 -7.92
CA GLU A 63 -6.83 17.51 -8.39
C GLU A 63 -6.16 16.12 -8.32
N PRO A 64 -6.94 15.02 -8.35
CA PRO A 64 -6.36 13.68 -8.40
C PRO A 64 -5.48 13.51 -9.63
N PRO A 65 -4.30 12.86 -9.52
CA PRO A 65 -3.52 12.52 -10.69
C PRO A 65 -4.32 11.61 -11.64
N SER A 66 -4.12 11.76 -12.93
CA SER A 66 -4.79 10.97 -13.97
C SER A 66 -4.50 9.47 -13.81
N VAL A 67 -5.33 8.63 -14.41
CA VAL A 67 -5.11 7.16 -14.43
C VAL A 67 -3.76 6.84 -15.06
N GLU A 68 -3.37 7.56 -16.12
CA GLU A 68 -2.11 7.37 -16.83
C GLU A 68 -0.89 7.70 -15.95
N GLU A 69 -0.93 8.82 -15.24
CA GLU A 69 0.14 9.22 -14.32
C GLU A 69 0.30 8.22 -13.17
N GLN A 70 -0.82 7.79 -12.58
CA GLN A 70 -0.81 6.76 -11.55
C GLN A 70 -0.29 5.42 -12.09
N THR A 71 -0.76 4.99 -13.28
CA THR A 71 -0.30 3.74 -13.92
C THR A 71 1.21 3.76 -14.12
N LYS A 72 1.75 4.85 -14.63
CA LYS A 72 3.20 5.00 -14.84
C LYS A 72 3.98 4.86 -13.52
N ALA A 73 3.52 5.52 -12.46
CA ALA A 73 4.18 5.46 -11.16
C ALA A 73 4.12 4.06 -10.54
N TYR A 74 2.98 3.38 -10.62
CA TYR A 74 2.85 2.01 -10.11
C TYR A 74 3.68 1.03 -10.94
N ALA A 75 3.65 1.13 -12.28
CA ALA A 75 4.44 0.27 -13.15
C ALA A 75 5.95 0.45 -12.92
N GLU A 76 6.42 1.69 -12.69
CA GLU A 76 7.82 1.98 -12.36
C GLU A 76 8.26 1.28 -11.06
N LEU A 77 7.40 1.25 -10.04
CA LEU A 77 7.69 0.51 -8.81
C LEU A 77 7.69 -1.00 -9.06
N LEU A 78 6.61 -1.52 -9.66
CA LEU A 78 6.41 -2.95 -9.86
C LEU A 78 7.51 -3.57 -10.71
N ALA A 79 7.95 -2.89 -11.77
CA ALA A 79 9.01 -3.36 -12.66
C ALA A 79 10.35 -3.62 -11.95
N GLN A 80 10.58 -3.03 -10.77
CA GLN A 80 11.79 -3.26 -9.98
C GLN A 80 11.73 -4.57 -9.18
N PHE A 81 10.55 -5.18 -9.05
CA PHE A 81 10.32 -6.36 -8.20
C PHE A 81 9.72 -7.55 -8.98
N PRO A 82 10.32 -8.00 -10.10
CA PRO A 82 9.77 -9.12 -10.88
C PRO A 82 9.67 -10.39 -10.01
N GLY A 83 8.50 -11.02 -10.01
CA GLY A 83 8.20 -12.21 -9.23
C GLY A 83 8.13 -12.01 -7.72
N LYS A 84 8.33 -10.79 -7.22
CA LYS A 84 8.34 -10.50 -5.78
C LYS A 84 7.04 -9.82 -5.35
N LYS A 85 6.66 -10.03 -4.09
CA LYS A 85 5.48 -9.38 -3.49
C LYS A 85 5.65 -7.86 -3.42
N VAL A 86 4.66 -7.15 -3.93
CA VAL A 86 4.54 -5.69 -3.78
C VAL A 86 3.13 -5.37 -3.30
N VAL A 87 3.02 -4.90 -2.05
CA VAL A 87 1.74 -4.48 -1.46
C VAL A 87 1.58 -2.98 -1.68
N ILE A 88 0.54 -2.59 -2.41
CA ILE A 88 0.17 -1.19 -2.62
C ILE A 88 -1.10 -0.89 -1.81
N ARG A 89 -0.99 0.06 -0.90
CA ARG A 89 -2.13 0.56 -0.15
C ARG A 89 -2.87 1.61 -0.97
N MET A 90 -4.19 1.49 -1.05
CA MET A 90 -5.05 2.55 -1.56
C MET A 90 -4.85 3.84 -0.78
N LEU A 91 -5.24 4.94 -1.37
CA LEU A 91 -5.10 6.27 -0.77
C LEU A 91 -5.69 6.32 0.66
N ASP A 92 -4.84 6.65 1.62
CA ASP A 92 -5.20 6.86 3.02
C ASP A 92 -5.11 8.36 3.35
N ALA A 93 -6.11 9.11 2.94
CA ALA A 93 -6.24 10.53 3.20
C ALA A 93 -7.38 10.80 4.18
N GLY A 94 -7.17 11.79 5.02
CA GLY A 94 -8.11 12.30 6.00
C GLY A 94 -7.75 13.73 6.38
N ALA A 95 -8.41 14.34 7.34
CA ALA A 95 -8.17 15.73 7.73
C ALA A 95 -6.76 15.98 8.31
N ASP A 96 -6.06 14.94 8.77
CA ASP A 96 -4.64 15.00 9.17
C ASP A 96 -3.66 15.03 7.98
N LYS A 97 -4.14 14.66 6.78
CA LYS A 97 -3.42 14.68 5.50
C LYS A 97 -4.35 15.21 4.42
N PRO A 98 -4.74 16.47 4.48
CA PRO A 98 -5.79 17.00 3.63
C PRO A 98 -5.39 17.00 2.16
N LEU A 99 -6.33 16.58 1.32
CA LEU A 99 -6.25 16.70 -0.12
C LEU A 99 -7.44 17.58 -0.58
N PRO A 100 -7.20 18.68 -1.30
CA PRO A 100 -8.24 19.66 -1.65
C PRO A 100 -9.47 19.08 -2.33
N PHE A 101 -9.28 18.01 -3.10
CA PHE A 101 -10.32 17.36 -3.89
C PHE A 101 -11.04 16.19 -3.16
N LEU A 102 -10.63 15.86 -1.93
CA LEU A 102 -11.09 14.65 -1.27
C LEU A 102 -11.49 14.86 0.20
N THR A 103 -10.76 15.70 0.93
CA THR A 103 -10.87 15.77 2.38
C THR A 103 -11.78 16.91 2.81
N PRO A 104 -12.82 16.64 3.62
CA PRO A 104 -13.61 17.70 4.26
C PRO A 104 -12.72 18.54 5.19
N GLU A 105 -12.89 19.85 5.15
CA GLU A 105 -12.11 20.78 5.98
C GLU A 105 -12.50 20.70 7.47
N ASP A 106 -13.73 20.27 7.76
CA ASP A 106 -14.35 20.31 9.08
C ASP A 106 -14.56 18.93 9.72
N GLU A 107 -13.80 17.91 9.31
CA GLU A 107 -13.86 16.58 9.94
C GLU A 107 -13.30 16.65 11.38
N PRO A 108 -14.16 16.54 12.40
CA PRO A 108 -13.74 16.73 13.80
C PRO A 108 -12.88 15.56 14.33
N ASN A 109 -12.89 14.41 13.65
CA ASN A 109 -12.14 13.23 14.05
C ASN A 109 -11.39 12.60 12.88
N PRO A 110 -10.19 13.11 12.55
CA PRO A 110 -9.40 12.67 11.41
C PRO A 110 -9.04 11.19 11.38
N ALA A 111 -9.01 10.54 12.53
CA ALA A 111 -8.65 9.12 12.63
C ALA A 111 -9.86 8.18 12.58
N LEU A 112 -10.99 8.57 13.17
CA LEU A 112 -12.18 7.72 13.30
C LEU A 112 -13.34 8.13 12.36
N GLY A 113 -13.30 9.33 11.80
CA GLY A 113 -14.28 9.86 10.87
C GLY A 113 -14.01 9.48 9.42
N LEU A 114 -14.22 10.45 8.50
CA LEU A 114 -14.00 10.26 7.06
C LEU A 114 -12.51 10.17 6.73
N ARG A 115 -12.03 8.98 6.49
CA ARG A 115 -10.65 8.66 6.17
C ARG A 115 -10.53 7.36 5.38
N GLY A 116 -9.51 7.25 4.55
CA GLY A 116 -9.17 6.01 3.84
C GLY A 116 -10.33 5.49 3.00
N LEU A 117 -10.67 4.21 3.13
CA LEU A 117 -11.75 3.61 2.33
C LEU A 117 -13.10 4.32 2.54
N ARG A 118 -13.40 4.81 3.74
CA ARG A 118 -14.66 5.53 4.02
C ARG A 118 -14.80 6.79 3.18
N THR A 119 -13.73 7.59 3.07
CA THR A 119 -13.67 8.75 2.19
C THR A 119 -13.71 8.36 0.72
N LEU A 120 -12.97 7.35 0.32
CA LEU A 120 -12.93 6.89 -1.07
C LEU A 120 -14.28 6.40 -1.57
N ARG A 121 -15.11 5.81 -0.70
CA ARG A 121 -16.48 5.39 -1.05
C ARG A 121 -17.41 6.55 -1.36
N THR A 122 -17.14 7.74 -0.87
CA THR A 122 -17.89 8.97 -1.22
C THR A 122 -17.30 9.68 -2.44
N HIS A 123 -16.13 9.27 -2.92
CA HIS A 123 -15.43 9.82 -4.08
C HIS A 123 -15.05 8.68 -5.05
N MET A 124 -16.07 8.04 -5.63
CA MET A 124 -15.91 6.86 -6.46
C MET A 124 -14.98 7.06 -7.66
N ASN A 125 -14.95 8.25 -8.24
CA ASN A 125 -14.04 8.59 -9.33
C ASN A 125 -12.56 8.44 -8.92
N VAL A 126 -12.20 8.79 -7.70
CA VAL A 126 -10.84 8.63 -7.15
C VAL A 126 -10.55 7.15 -6.87
N LEU A 127 -11.48 6.46 -6.22
CA LEU A 127 -11.35 5.03 -5.91
C LEU A 127 -11.19 4.18 -7.18
N GLU A 128 -12.10 4.33 -8.13
CA GLU A 128 -12.06 3.58 -9.39
C GLU A 128 -10.87 3.98 -10.26
N GLY A 129 -10.51 5.27 -10.29
CA GLY A 129 -9.32 5.76 -11.00
C GLY A 129 -8.06 5.06 -10.51
N GLN A 130 -7.89 4.94 -9.19
CA GLN A 130 -6.76 4.25 -8.58
C GLN A 130 -6.77 2.74 -8.88
N LEU A 131 -7.93 2.07 -8.81
CA LEU A 131 -8.05 0.65 -9.14
C LEU A 131 -7.75 0.36 -10.62
N LYS A 132 -8.22 1.22 -11.53
CA LYS A 132 -7.90 1.15 -12.98
C LYS A 132 -6.40 1.27 -13.21
N ALA A 133 -5.76 2.24 -12.57
CA ALA A 133 -4.32 2.45 -12.69
C ALA A 133 -3.50 1.26 -12.17
N LEU A 134 -3.91 0.68 -11.04
CA LEU A 134 -3.25 -0.50 -10.48
C LEU A 134 -3.41 -1.73 -11.39
N ALA A 135 -4.59 -1.96 -11.93
CA ALA A 135 -4.83 -3.05 -12.86
C ALA A 135 -4.03 -2.88 -14.17
N ALA A 136 -3.95 -1.66 -14.69
CA ALA A 136 -3.15 -1.36 -15.86
C ALA A 136 -1.65 -1.52 -15.63
N ALA A 137 -1.15 -1.19 -14.44
CA ALA A 137 0.23 -1.40 -14.05
C ALA A 137 0.58 -2.89 -13.84
N ASP A 138 -0.32 -3.66 -13.20
CA ASP A 138 -0.18 -5.11 -13.03
C ASP A 138 -0.05 -5.83 -14.39
N ALA A 139 -0.85 -5.43 -15.37
CA ALA A 139 -0.81 -5.99 -16.71
C ALA A 139 0.49 -5.73 -17.49
N GLN A 140 1.30 -4.77 -17.06
CA GLN A 140 2.56 -4.37 -17.71
C GLN A 140 3.81 -4.95 -17.01
N THR A 141 3.66 -5.66 -15.91
CA THR A 141 4.78 -6.09 -15.06
C THR A 141 4.57 -7.52 -14.55
N ASP A 142 5.68 -8.14 -14.11
CA ASP A 142 5.67 -9.50 -13.57
C ASP A 142 5.73 -9.53 -12.03
N ALA A 143 5.49 -8.41 -11.35
CA ALA A 143 5.47 -8.38 -9.90
C ALA A 143 4.23 -9.12 -9.34
N ASP A 144 4.36 -9.66 -8.13
CA ASP A 144 3.22 -10.20 -7.39
C ASP A 144 2.49 -9.07 -6.66
N LEU A 145 1.60 -8.37 -7.39
CA LEU A 145 0.84 -7.24 -6.87
C LEU A 145 -0.25 -7.66 -5.88
N TRP A 146 -0.23 -7.02 -4.72
CA TRP A 146 -1.26 -7.08 -3.68
C TRP A 146 -1.83 -5.69 -3.45
N VAL A 147 -3.14 -5.55 -3.49
CA VAL A 147 -3.82 -4.26 -3.27
C VAL A 147 -4.57 -4.29 -1.95
N MET A 148 -4.38 -3.26 -1.13
CA MET A 148 -4.86 -3.23 0.24
C MET A 148 -5.64 -1.94 0.53
N ALA A 149 -6.88 -2.06 1.06
CA ALA A 149 -7.65 -0.90 1.52
C ALA A 149 -7.26 -0.51 2.95
N PRO A 150 -7.04 0.78 3.23
CA PRO A 150 -6.85 1.30 4.59
C PRO A 150 -8.18 1.52 5.32
N MET A 151 -8.14 1.55 6.64
CA MET A 151 -9.22 1.99 7.55
C MET A 151 -10.52 1.20 7.43
N VAL A 152 -10.42 -0.08 7.07
CA VAL A 152 -11.57 -0.99 7.02
C VAL A 152 -11.98 -1.37 8.43
N ALA A 153 -13.27 -1.21 8.76
CA ALA A 153 -13.78 -1.38 10.11
C ALA A 153 -14.67 -2.62 10.30
N ASP A 154 -15.20 -3.19 9.21
CA ASP A 154 -16.08 -4.37 9.27
C ASP A 154 -15.95 -5.29 8.05
N ALA A 155 -16.59 -6.46 8.15
CA ALA A 155 -16.55 -7.48 7.11
C ALA A 155 -17.28 -7.06 5.82
N HIS A 156 -18.31 -6.19 5.90
CA HIS A 156 -19.02 -5.70 4.72
C HIS A 156 -18.15 -4.75 3.91
N GLU A 157 -17.42 -3.85 4.58
CA GLU A 157 -16.44 -2.98 3.93
C GLU A 157 -15.33 -3.79 3.26
N ALA A 158 -14.83 -4.81 3.94
CA ALA A 158 -13.83 -5.72 3.39
C ALA A 158 -14.36 -6.43 2.12
N ALA A 159 -15.53 -7.06 2.21
CA ALA A 159 -16.17 -7.76 1.10
C ALA A 159 -16.47 -6.81 -0.08
N TYR A 160 -16.95 -5.60 0.21
CA TYR A 160 -17.19 -4.56 -0.79
C TYR A 160 -15.91 -4.23 -1.58
N PHE A 161 -14.83 -3.92 -0.87
CA PHE A 161 -13.57 -3.54 -1.50
C PHE A 161 -12.96 -4.70 -2.31
N VAL A 162 -12.96 -5.91 -1.75
CA VAL A 162 -12.45 -7.11 -2.44
C VAL A 162 -13.23 -7.38 -3.73
N LYS A 163 -14.58 -7.29 -3.67
CA LYS A 163 -15.44 -7.48 -4.86
C LYS A 163 -15.15 -6.40 -5.91
N LEU A 164 -15.04 -5.14 -5.49
CA LEU A 164 -14.75 -4.03 -6.39
C LEU A 164 -13.36 -4.19 -7.03
N GLY A 165 -12.31 -4.44 -6.26
CA GLY A 165 -10.97 -4.61 -6.79
C GLY A 165 -10.86 -5.78 -7.78
N LYS A 166 -11.51 -6.91 -7.48
CA LYS A 166 -11.59 -8.05 -8.40
C LYS A 166 -12.34 -7.73 -9.70
N SER A 167 -13.36 -6.85 -9.67
CA SER A 167 -14.06 -6.45 -10.88
C SER A 167 -13.20 -5.63 -11.85
N PHE A 168 -12.12 -5.01 -11.36
CA PHE A 168 -11.09 -4.36 -12.18
C PHE A 168 -9.98 -5.33 -12.66
N GLY A 169 -10.07 -6.63 -12.34
CA GLY A 169 -9.11 -7.65 -12.76
C GLY A 169 -7.96 -7.88 -11.78
N LEU A 170 -7.94 -7.20 -10.63
CA LEU A 170 -6.92 -7.40 -9.60
C LEU A 170 -7.07 -8.77 -8.93
N LYS A 171 -5.97 -9.53 -8.83
CA LYS A 171 -5.99 -10.92 -8.35
C LYS A 171 -5.95 -11.02 -6.82
N LYS A 172 -5.13 -10.17 -6.18
CA LYS A 172 -4.89 -10.18 -4.73
C LYS A 172 -5.33 -8.86 -4.13
N VAL A 173 -6.50 -8.87 -3.54
CA VAL A 173 -7.15 -7.70 -2.95
C VAL A 173 -7.51 -8.04 -1.51
N GLY A 174 -7.18 -7.16 -0.59
CA GLY A 174 -7.42 -7.34 0.83
C GLY A 174 -7.52 -6.02 1.59
N VAL A 175 -7.37 -6.08 2.90
CA VAL A 175 -7.53 -4.92 3.78
C VAL A 175 -6.35 -4.79 4.74
N MET A 176 -6.11 -3.60 5.23
CA MET A 176 -5.17 -3.35 6.32
C MET A 176 -5.86 -3.61 7.65
N ALA A 177 -5.33 -4.56 8.42
CA ALA A 177 -5.85 -4.88 9.75
C ALA A 177 -5.29 -3.89 10.78
N GLU A 178 -5.83 -2.68 10.80
CA GLU A 178 -5.33 -1.57 11.63
C GLU A 178 -6.41 -0.98 12.55
N VAL A 179 -7.68 -1.16 12.21
CA VAL A 179 -8.80 -0.74 13.06
C VAL A 179 -9.08 -1.85 14.07
N PRO A 180 -9.25 -1.53 15.37
CA PRO A 180 -9.42 -2.55 16.42
C PRO A 180 -10.56 -3.54 16.17
N SER A 181 -11.66 -3.11 15.54
CA SER A 181 -12.79 -3.99 15.20
C SER A 181 -12.40 -5.13 14.25
N ILE A 182 -11.43 -4.93 13.34
CA ILE A 182 -10.96 -5.97 12.44
C ILE A 182 -10.28 -7.12 13.20
N ALA A 183 -9.55 -6.82 14.28
CA ALA A 183 -8.96 -7.85 15.11
C ALA A 183 -10.03 -8.71 15.82
N LEU A 184 -11.17 -8.10 16.20
CA LEU A 184 -12.29 -8.81 16.83
C LEU A 184 -13.11 -9.63 15.83
N MET A 185 -13.07 -9.28 14.55
CA MET A 185 -13.83 -9.94 13.46
C MET A 185 -12.90 -10.64 12.47
N ALA A 186 -11.70 -11.02 12.89
CA ALA A 186 -10.69 -11.58 11.99
C ALA A 186 -11.16 -12.85 11.28
N ASP A 187 -11.97 -13.67 11.92
CA ASP A 187 -12.59 -14.87 11.38
C ASP A 187 -13.61 -14.60 10.25
N GLN A 188 -14.16 -13.38 10.20
CA GLN A 188 -15.13 -12.97 9.18
C GLN A 188 -14.47 -12.22 8.00
N VAL A 189 -13.24 -11.75 8.21
CA VAL A 189 -12.51 -10.90 7.23
C VAL A 189 -11.39 -11.67 6.52
N ALA A 190 -10.85 -12.73 7.14
CA ALA A 190 -9.73 -13.52 6.63
C ALA A 190 -10.07 -14.40 5.40
#